data_9eebdfddbde732e0c6be168a499faf1c
#
_entry.id   9eebdfddbde732e0c6be168a499faf1c
#
_cell.length_a   1.000
_cell.length_b   1.000
_cell.length_c   1.000
_cell.angle_alpha   90.00
_cell.angle_beta   90.00
_cell.angle_gamma   90.00
#
_symmetry.space_group_name_H-M   'P 1'
#
loop_
_entity.id
_entity.type
_entity.pdbx_description
1 polymer ?
#
loop_
_entity_poly.entity_id
_entity_poly.type
_entity_poly.pdbx_seq_one_letter_code
_entity_poly.pdbx_strand_id
1 'polypeptide(L)'
;ALQIERKQQALHAILAGDVSNENFTILNDDWNIEERSIAALDLWGLGQFTLSYPMNLLSGGEKTRVFLAGMDIHHPSVILMDEPTNHLDSSGRQRLYDWVEKYRSTLLVVSHDRTLLNLLPEICELEKHQINYYGGNYEFYKEQKTLMQEALQQRIEEKEKALRIARKVA
;
A
#
# COMPACT_ATOMS: atom_id res chain seq x y z
N ALA A 1 13.21 5.23 -10.07
CA ALA A 1 12.18 4.68 -9.19
C ALA A 1 12.59 4.85 -7.72
N LEU A 2 13.81 4.49 -7.34
CA LEU A 2 14.29 4.65 -5.96
C LEU A 2 14.51 6.11 -5.53
N GLN A 3 14.59 7.05 -6.49
CA GLN A 3 14.82 8.49 -6.27
C GLN A 3 16.10 8.83 -5.47
N ILE A 4 17.13 8.00 -5.59
CA ILE A 4 18.39 8.15 -4.88
C ILE A 4 19.51 8.75 -5.75
N GLU A 5 19.29 8.91 -7.04
CA GLU A 5 20.33 9.25 -8.04
C GLU A 5 21.11 10.50 -7.67
N ARG A 6 20.44 11.58 -7.27
CA ARG A 6 21.12 12.82 -6.87
C ARG A 6 22.04 12.63 -5.65
N LYS A 7 21.57 11.88 -4.66
CA LYS A 7 22.37 11.59 -3.46
C LYS A 7 23.55 10.68 -3.78
N GLN A 8 23.35 9.69 -4.66
CA GLN A 8 24.45 8.85 -5.15
C GLN A 8 25.52 9.67 -5.87
N GLN A 9 25.12 10.54 -6.79
CA GLN A 9 26.05 11.40 -7.52
C GLN A 9 26.81 12.32 -6.57
N ALA A 10 26.10 12.94 -5.60
CA ALA A 10 26.73 13.77 -4.58
C ALA A 10 27.73 12.98 -3.71
N LEU A 11 27.36 11.78 -3.27
CA LEU A 11 28.23 10.89 -2.50
C LEU A 11 29.51 10.55 -3.29
N HIS A 12 29.36 10.13 -4.55
CA HIS A 12 30.51 9.79 -5.39
C HIS A 12 31.40 11.00 -5.68
N ALA A 13 30.82 12.18 -5.90
CA ALA A 13 31.56 13.42 -6.09
C ALA A 13 32.40 13.77 -4.85
N ILE A 14 31.79 13.69 -3.65
CA ILE A 14 32.49 13.95 -2.38
C ILE A 14 33.64 12.95 -2.18
N LEU A 15 33.41 11.66 -2.41
CA LEU A 15 34.40 10.61 -2.30
C LEU A 15 35.55 10.77 -3.32
N ALA A 16 35.26 11.40 -4.47
CA ALA A 16 36.27 11.75 -5.48
C ALA A 16 37.00 13.05 -5.16
N GLY A 17 36.71 13.73 -4.04
CA GLY A 17 37.41 14.93 -3.57
C GLY A 17 36.68 16.26 -3.87
N ASP A 18 35.44 16.23 -4.39
CA ASP A 18 34.65 17.45 -4.56
C ASP A 18 34.01 17.87 -3.22
N VAL A 19 34.58 18.86 -2.59
CA VAL A 19 34.17 19.42 -1.30
C VAL A 19 33.16 20.58 -1.43
N SER A 20 32.43 20.66 -2.54
CA SER A 20 31.46 21.71 -2.74
C SER A 20 30.27 21.60 -1.73
N ASN A 21 29.85 22.76 -1.21
CA ASN A 21 28.70 22.80 -0.29
C ASN A 21 27.40 22.23 -0.90
N GLU A 22 27.27 22.29 -2.22
CA GLU A 22 26.11 21.76 -2.94
C GLU A 22 25.98 20.25 -2.75
N ASN A 23 27.07 19.50 -2.95
CA ASN A 23 27.09 18.04 -2.77
C ASN A 23 26.78 17.63 -1.33
N PHE A 24 27.33 18.32 -0.32
CA PHE A 24 26.98 18.07 1.08
C PHE A 24 25.52 18.37 1.38
N THR A 25 24.95 19.43 0.82
CA THR A 25 23.54 19.77 0.98
C THR A 25 22.63 18.71 0.34
N ILE A 26 22.96 18.22 -0.85
CA ILE A 26 22.20 17.16 -1.54
C ILE A 26 22.28 15.85 -0.78
N LEU A 27 23.48 15.48 -0.32
CA LEU A 27 23.67 14.24 0.46
C LEU A 27 22.92 14.28 1.79
N ASN A 28 22.90 15.45 2.45
CA ASN A 28 22.20 15.69 3.71
C ASN A 28 22.51 14.62 4.78
N ASP A 29 23.81 14.37 5.02
CA ASP A 29 24.34 13.37 5.95
C ASP A 29 23.91 11.91 5.69
N ASP A 30 23.35 11.62 4.53
CA ASP A 30 22.88 10.27 4.15
C ASP A 30 24.01 9.43 3.53
N TRP A 31 25.11 9.28 4.26
CA TRP A 31 26.32 8.59 3.80
C TRP A 31 26.11 7.13 3.43
N ASN A 32 25.08 6.49 3.99
CA ASN A 32 24.78 5.07 3.80
C ASN A 32 23.66 4.86 2.77
N ILE A 33 23.36 5.85 1.93
CA ILE A 33 22.24 5.78 0.97
C ILE A 33 22.35 4.56 0.04
N GLU A 34 23.54 4.20 -0.42
CA GLU A 34 23.74 3.05 -1.30
C GLU A 34 23.53 1.73 -0.56
N GLU A 35 24.13 1.58 0.63
CA GLU A 35 23.99 0.37 1.46
C GLU A 35 22.54 0.13 1.84
N ARG A 36 21.83 1.17 2.28
CA ARG A 36 20.41 1.09 2.60
C ARG A 36 19.56 0.74 1.38
N SER A 37 19.90 1.28 0.21
CA SER A 37 19.19 1.00 -1.02
C SER A 37 19.38 -0.45 -1.48
N ILE A 38 20.59 -0.99 -1.36
CA ILE A 38 20.88 -2.40 -1.64
C ILE A 38 20.12 -3.29 -0.66
N ALA A 39 20.16 -2.99 0.64
CA ALA A 39 19.44 -3.74 1.66
C ALA A 39 17.90 -3.72 1.41
N ALA A 40 17.35 -2.59 1.00
CA ALA A 40 15.93 -2.49 0.63
C ALA A 40 15.60 -3.34 -0.61
N LEU A 41 16.45 -3.36 -1.63
CA LEU A 41 16.25 -4.25 -2.79
C LEU A 41 16.31 -5.72 -2.38
N ASP A 42 17.25 -6.12 -1.52
CA ASP A 42 17.35 -7.48 -0.99
C ASP A 42 16.08 -7.90 -0.22
N LEU A 43 15.57 -7.01 0.64
CA LEU A 43 14.33 -7.24 1.38
C LEU A 43 13.16 -7.58 0.45
N TRP A 44 13.08 -6.88 -0.69
CA TRP A 44 12.05 -7.09 -1.70
C TRP A 44 12.39 -8.19 -2.73
N GLY A 45 13.47 -8.97 -2.50
CA GLY A 45 13.89 -10.06 -3.38
C GLY A 45 14.41 -9.60 -4.73
N LEU A 46 15.11 -8.48 -4.75
CA LEU A 46 15.70 -7.85 -5.94
C LEU A 46 17.22 -7.74 -5.85
N GLY A 47 17.87 -8.45 -4.91
CA GLY A 47 19.31 -8.36 -4.67
C GLY A 47 20.20 -8.77 -5.84
N GLN A 48 19.64 -9.45 -6.86
CA GLN A 48 20.34 -9.74 -8.11
C GLN A 48 20.56 -8.50 -8.99
N PHE A 49 19.84 -7.40 -8.74
CA PHE A 49 19.93 -6.16 -9.53
C PHE A 49 20.84 -5.13 -8.86
N THR A 50 21.63 -4.44 -9.66
CA THR A 50 22.40 -3.28 -9.20
C THR A 50 21.54 -2.03 -9.15
N LEU A 51 21.93 -1.01 -8.39
CA LEU A 51 21.22 0.28 -8.30
C LEU A 51 21.13 1.00 -9.66
N SER A 52 22.03 0.71 -10.59
CA SER A 52 22.05 1.25 -11.95
C SER A 52 21.29 0.39 -12.96
N TYR A 53 20.63 -0.72 -12.54
CA TYR A 53 19.90 -1.59 -13.47
C TYR A 53 18.72 -0.86 -14.11
N PRO A 54 18.55 -0.91 -15.46
CA PRO A 54 17.52 -0.16 -16.15
C PRO A 54 16.11 -0.65 -15.81
N MET A 55 15.25 0.25 -15.35
CA MET A 55 13.87 -0.05 -14.98
C MET A 55 13.00 -0.63 -16.12
N ASN A 56 13.31 -0.27 -17.37
CA ASN A 56 12.57 -0.78 -18.54
C ASN A 56 12.78 -2.27 -18.81
N LEU A 57 13.85 -2.87 -18.27
CA LEU A 57 14.15 -4.29 -18.39
C LEU A 57 13.49 -5.14 -17.30
N LEU A 58 12.93 -4.50 -16.28
CA LEU A 58 12.22 -5.18 -15.19
C LEU A 58 10.81 -5.59 -15.61
N SER A 59 10.36 -6.74 -15.14
CA SER A 59 8.96 -7.17 -15.21
C SER A 59 8.03 -6.27 -14.39
N GLY A 60 6.71 -6.37 -14.59
CA GLY A 60 5.73 -5.59 -13.83
C GLY A 60 5.85 -5.80 -12.32
N GLY A 61 5.98 -7.05 -11.88
CA GLY A 61 6.14 -7.37 -10.47
C GLY A 61 7.46 -6.87 -9.86
N GLU A 62 8.57 -6.94 -10.61
CA GLU A 62 9.84 -6.37 -10.18
C GLU A 62 9.77 -4.86 -10.05
N LYS A 63 9.12 -4.17 -11.00
CA LYS A 63 8.88 -2.72 -10.90
C LYS A 63 8.10 -2.36 -9.65
N THR A 64 7.02 -3.08 -9.36
CA THR A 64 6.24 -2.87 -8.13
C THR A 64 7.12 -3.03 -6.90
N ARG A 65 7.95 -4.09 -6.83
CA ARG A 65 8.87 -4.32 -5.71
C ARG A 65 9.94 -3.23 -5.58
N VAL A 66 10.43 -2.66 -6.68
CA VAL A 66 11.35 -1.50 -6.64
C VAL A 66 10.66 -0.27 -6.05
N PHE A 67 9.39 -0.02 -6.37
CA PHE A 67 8.64 1.08 -5.75
C PHE A 67 8.44 0.86 -4.25
N LEU A 68 8.14 -0.38 -3.84
CA LEU A 68 8.02 -0.73 -2.42
C LEU A 68 9.36 -0.59 -1.68
N ALA A 69 10.48 -0.98 -2.29
CA ALA A 69 11.82 -0.73 -1.74
C ALA A 69 12.11 0.78 -1.55
N GLY A 70 11.60 1.62 -2.46
CA GLY A 70 11.70 3.08 -2.31
C GLY A 70 11.01 3.60 -1.04
N MET A 71 9.93 2.97 -0.58
CA MET A 71 9.25 3.34 0.67
C MET A 71 10.12 3.00 1.89
N ASP A 72 10.85 1.89 1.85
CA ASP A 72 11.81 1.52 2.91
C ASP A 72 13.04 2.44 2.95
N ILE A 73 13.44 2.99 1.81
CA ILE A 73 14.56 3.92 1.76
C ILE A 73 14.18 5.31 2.32
N HIS A 74 13.00 5.80 1.98
CA HIS A 74 12.59 7.19 2.26
C HIS A 74 11.73 7.35 3.52
N HIS A 75 11.14 6.27 4.05
CA HIS A 75 10.27 6.27 5.23
C HIS A 75 9.24 7.41 5.24
N PRO A 76 8.41 7.55 4.20
CA PRO A 76 7.44 8.64 4.14
C PRO A 76 6.43 8.53 5.27
N SER A 77 5.96 9.68 5.79
CA SER A 77 4.96 9.74 6.86
C SER A 77 3.57 9.29 6.42
N VAL A 78 3.28 9.35 5.12
CA VAL A 78 2.01 8.92 4.51
C VAL A 78 2.31 8.14 3.23
N ILE A 79 1.71 6.98 3.09
CA ILE A 79 1.78 6.14 1.88
C ILE A 79 0.38 5.92 1.33
N LEU A 80 0.24 6.10 0.03
CA LEU A 80 -0.96 5.77 -0.73
C LEU A 80 -0.64 4.62 -1.67
N MET A 81 -1.39 3.54 -1.57
CA MET A 81 -1.24 2.37 -2.43
C MET A 81 -2.55 2.09 -3.17
N ASP A 82 -2.45 1.92 -4.48
CA ASP A 82 -3.57 1.51 -5.33
C ASP A 82 -3.27 0.14 -5.92
N GLU A 83 -4.06 -0.86 -5.52
CA GLU A 83 -3.94 -2.27 -5.91
C GLU A 83 -2.50 -2.81 -5.84
N PRO A 84 -1.78 -2.68 -4.70
CA PRO A 84 -0.36 -2.99 -4.61
C PRO A 84 -0.04 -4.47 -4.80
N THR A 85 -1.01 -5.37 -4.70
CA THR A 85 -0.85 -6.82 -4.93
C THR A 85 -0.89 -7.20 -6.41
N ASN A 86 -1.30 -6.27 -7.29
CA ASN A 86 -1.30 -6.53 -8.71
C ASN A 86 0.13 -6.76 -9.22
N HIS A 87 0.27 -7.72 -10.11
CA HIS A 87 1.55 -8.16 -10.68
C HIS A 87 2.56 -8.79 -9.70
N LEU A 88 2.23 -8.90 -8.40
CA LEU A 88 3.05 -9.64 -7.46
C LEU A 88 2.73 -11.13 -7.50
N ASP A 89 3.79 -11.95 -7.51
CA ASP A 89 3.69 -13.37 -7.25
C ASP A 89 3.39 -13.65 -5.76
N SER A 90 3.19 -14.91 -5.41
CA SER A 90 2.88 -15.28 -4.02
C SER A 90 3.95 -14.84 -3.03
N SER A 91 5.23 -14.91 -3.42
CA SER A 91 6.33 -14.49 -2.57
C SER A 91 6.37 -12.97 -2.39
N GLY A 92 6.11 -12.22 -3.45
CA GLY A 92 6.01 -10.76 -3.40
C GLY A 92 4.83 -10.27 -2.56
N ARG A 93 3.67 -10.94 -2.65
CA ARG A 93 2.50 -10.65 -1.81
C ARG A 93 2.80 -10.91 -0.33
N GLN A 94 3.44 -12.04 -0.01
CA GLN A 94 3.78 -12.34 1.39
C GLN A 94 4.73 -11.28 1.96
N ARG A 95 5.73 -10.83 1.20
CA ARG A 95 6.62 -9.74 1.63
C ARG A 95 5.86 -8.43 1.88
N LEU A 96 4.88 -8.12 1.02
CA LEU A 96 4.03 -6.94 1.20
C LEU A 96 3.19 -7.05 2.47
N TYR A 97 2.61 -8.21 2.77
CA TYR A 97 1.84 -8.45 4.00
C TYR A 97 2.72 -8.28 5.23
N ASP A 98 3.87 -8.95 5.26
CA ASP A 98 4.83 -8.85 6.38
C ASP A 98 5.33 -7.40 6.59
N TRP A 99 5.43 -6.65 5.50
CA TRP A 99 5.82 -5.25 5.54
C TRP A 99 4.70 -4.37 6.11
N VAL A 100 3.47 -4.53 5.64
CA VAL A 100 2.29 -3.78 6.11
C VAL A 100 2.07 -3.99 7.61
N GLU A 101 2.20 -5.22 8.12
CA GLU A 101 2.07 -5.52 9.55
C GLU A 101 3.09 -4.77 10.42
N LYS A 102 4.27 -4.50 9.88
CA LYS A 102 5.36 -3.81 10.59
C LYS A 102 5.34 -2.29 10.41
N TYR A 103 4.66 -1.81 9.38
CA TYR A 103 4.63 -0.38 9.08
C TYR A 103 3.86 0.39 10.15
N ARG A 104 4.39 1.55 10.60
CA ARG A 104 3.85 2.30 11.75
C ARG A 104 3.40 3.73 11.42
N SER A 105 3.62 4.17 10.18
CA SER A 105 3.14 5.47 9.72
C SER A 105 1.77 5.34 9.04
N THR A 106 1.21 6.43 8.54
CA THR A 106 -0.10 6.44 7.88
C THR A 106 -0.05 5.69 6.55
N LEU A 107 -0.93 4.71 6.40
CA LEU A 107 -1.07 3.90 5.20
C LEU A 107 -2.53 3.94 4.72
N LEU A 108 -2.74 4.34 3.48
CA LEU A 108 -4.03 4.25 2.79
C LEU A 108 -3.90 3.29 1.62
N VAL A 109 -4.68 2.23 1.63
CA VAL A 109 -4.63 1.17 0.61
C VAL A 109 -5.98 1.04 -0.07
N VAL A 110 -6.00 1.06 -1.39
CA VAL A 110 -7.12 0.63 -2.21
C VAL A 110 -6.79 -0.76 -2.72
N SER A 111 -7.63 -1.77 -2.41
CA SER A 111 -7.37 -3.15 -2.83
C SER A 111 -8.63 -4.01 -2.83
N HIS A 112 -8.59 -5.07 -3.63
CA HIS A 112 -9.54 -6.19 -3.60
C HIS A 112 -8.95 -7.43 -2.89
N ASP A 113 -7.71 -7.37 -2.46
CA ASP A 113 -7.02 -8.44 -1.75
C ASP A 113 -7.47 -8.52 -0.29
N ARG A 114 -8.31 -9.51 0.02
CA ARG A 114 -8.90 -9.68 1.36
C ARG A 114 -7.85 -9.95 2.44
N THR A 115 -6.76 -10.65 2.09
CA THR A 115 -5.67 -10.92 3.02
C THR A 115 -5.01 -9.62 3.42
N LEU A 116 -4.69 -8.76 2.45
CA LEU A 116 -4.12 -7.44 2.70
C LEU A 116 -5.07 -6.56 3.52
N LEU A 117 -6.36 -6.52 3.16
CA LEU A 117 -7.36 -5.71 3.86
C LEU A 117 -7.60 -6.19 5.31
N ASN A 118 -7.40 -7.48 5.60
CA ASN A 118 -7.50 -8.00 6.97
C ASN A 118 -6.33 -7.59 7.89
N LEU A 119 -5.21 -7.13 7.32
CA LEU A 119 -4.08 -6.60 8.10
C LEU A 119 -4.31 -5.14 8.55
N LEU A 120 -5.30 -4.47 7.96
CA LEU A 120 -5.59 -3.07 8.24
C LEU A 120 -6.65 -2.94 9.35
N PRO A 121 -6.49 -1.99 10.29
CA PRO A 121 -7.39 -1.86 11.44
C PRO A 121 -8.71 -1.19 11.10
N GLU A 122 -8.84 -0.60 9.92
CA GLU A 122 -9.96 0.22 9.53
C GLU A 122 -10.28 0.03 8.04
N ILE A 123 -11.57 -0.01 7.70
CA ILE A 123 -12.04 -0.11 6.32
C ILE A 123 -12.93 1.10 5.99
N CYS A 124 -12.66 1.70 4.84
CA CYS A 124 -13.52 2.71 4.23
C CYS A 124 -14.16 2.15 2.97
N GLU A 125 -15.48 2.13 2.92
CA GLU A 125 -16.23 1.74 1.73
C GLU A 125 -16.71 2.97 0.98
N LEU A 126 -16.36 3.09 -0.28
CA LEU A 126 -16.87 4.13 -1.17
C LEU A 126 -18.09 3.61 -1.92
N GLU A 127 -19.28 4.10 -1.60
CA GLU A 127 -20.54 3.74 -2.26
C GLU A 127 -21.36 4.99 -2.60
N LYS A 128 -21.80 5.14 -3.85
CA LYS A 128 -22.74 6.19 -4.32
C LYS A 128 -22.41 7.61 -3.80
N HIS A 129 -21.14 8.01 -3.90
CA HIS A 129 -20.63 9.31 -3.46
C HIS A 129 -20.59 9.51 -1.93
N GLN A 130 -20.67 8.44 -1.16
CA GLN A 130 -20.54 8.46 0.29
C GLN A 130 -19.37 7.54 0.70
N ILE A 131 -18.70 7.92 1.76
CA ILE A 131 -17.67 7.09 2.41
C ILE A 131 -18.27 6.57 3.70
N ASN A 132 -18.42 5.25 3.79
CA ASN A 132 -18.83 4.56 5.00
C ASN A 132 -17.57 4.06 5.72
N TYR A 133 -17.46 4.40 6.98
CA TYR A 133 -16.30 4.06 7.81
C TYR A 133 -16.64 2.90 8.76
N TYR A 134 -15.73 1.92 8.82
CA TYR A 134 -15.84 0.74 9.68
C TYR A 134 -14.54 0.61 10.51
N GLY A 135 -14.67 0.70 11.83
CA GLY A 135 -13.58 0.61 12.80
C GLY A 135 -13.14 -0.84 13.07
N GLY A 136 -12.72 -1.55 12.05
CA GLY A 136 -12.27 -2.94 12.13
C GLY A 136 -11.69 -3.39 10.78
N ASN A 137 -11.14 -4.61 10.75
CA ASN A 137 -10.57 -5.20 9.55
C ASN A 137 -11.63 -5.63 8.53
N TYR A 138 -11.23 -6.26 7.44
CA TYR A 138 -12.16 -6.68 6.37
C TYR A 138 -13.21 -7.70 6.85
N GLU A 139 -12.88 -8.61 7.75
CA GLU A 139 -13.84 -9.57 8.29
C GLU A 139 -14.92 -8.88 9.10
N PHE A 140 -14.53 -7.96 9.99
CA PHE A 140 -15.49 -7.14 10.74
C PHE A 140 -16.40 -6.33 9.79
N TYR A 141 -15.83 -5.66 8.80
CA TYR A 141 -16.61 -4.96 7.79
C TYR A 141 -17.65 -5.87 7.12
N LYS A 142 -17.25 -7.07 6.70
CA LYS A 142 -18.11 -8.04 6.04
C LYS A 142 -19.26 -8.49 6.94
N GLU A 143 -19.00 -8.76 8.21
CA GLU A 143 -20.04 -9.10 9.19
C GLU A 143 -21.07 -7.96 9.35
N GLN A 144 -20.59 -6.72 9.52
CA GLN A 144 -21.47 -5.55 9.62
C GLN A 144 -22.34 -5.37 8.37
N LYS A 145 -21.77 -5.53 7.19
CA LYS A 145 -22.54 -5.47 5.93
C LYS A 145 -23.60 -6.56 5.85
N THR A 146 -23.29 -7.78 6.25
CA THR A 146 -24.25 -8.90 6.26
C THR A 146 -25.43 -8.58 7.19
N LEU A 147 -25.16 -8.15 8.43
CA LEU A 147 -26.21 -7.78 9.38
C LEU A 147 -27.09 -6.64 8.87
N MET A 148 -26.49 -5.62 8.25
CA MET A 148 -27.25 -4.51 7.64
C MET A 148 -28.15 -4.97 6.50
N GLN A 149 -27.66 -5.87 5.65
CA GLN A 149 -28.43 -6.42 4.53
C GLN A 149 -29.60 -7.28 5.02
N GLU A 150 -29.38 -8.14 6.01
CA GLU A 150 -30.44 -8.96 6.63
C GLU A 150 -31.52 -8.08 7.27
N ALA A 151 -31.12 -7.07 8.03
CA ALA A 151 -32.07 -6.13 8.65
C ALA A 151 -32.88 -5.35 7.60
N LEU A 152 -32.27 -4.95 6.50
CA LEU A 152 -32.95 -4.28 5.39
C LEU A 152 -33.96 -5.23 4.71
N GLN A 153 -33.55 -6.46 4.45
CA GLN A 153 -34.43 -7.47 3.83
C GLN A 153 -35.66 -7.75 4.70
N GLN A 154 -35.47 -7.92 6.00
CA GLN A 154 -36.59 -8.11 6.94
C GLN A 154 -37.57 -6.94 6.90
N ARG A 155 -37.08 -5.71 6.90
CA ARG A 155 -37.94 -4.51 6.80
C ARG A 155 -38.71 -4.44 5.49
N ILE A 156 -38.12 -4.87 4.39
CA ILE A 156 -38.79 -4.94 3.08
C ILE A 156 -39.93 -5.96 3.14
N GLU A 157 -39.65 -7.16 3.65
CA GLU A 157 -40.67 -8.22 3.77
C GLU A 157 -41.85 -7.82 4.69
N GLU A 158 -41.54 -7.16 5.81
CA GLU A 158 -42.61 -6.64 6.71
C GLU A 158 -43.50 -5.60 6.00
N LYS A 159 -42.87 -4.66 5.26
CA LYS A 159 -43.64 -3.66 4.49
C LYS A 159 -44.48 -4.30 3.39
N GLU A 160 -43.95 -5.29 2.68
CA GLU A 160 -44.72 -6.03 1.65
C GLU A 160 -45.88 -6.79 2.25
N LYS A 161 -45.70 -7.44 3.41
CA LYS A 161 -46.80 -8.11 4.14
C LYS A 161 -47.91 -7.10 4.55
N ALA A 162 -47.49 -5.96 5.11
CA ALA A 162 -48.41 -4.90 5.49
C ALA A 162 -49.23 -4.37 4.28
N LEU A 163 -48.56 -4.14 3.14
CA LEU A 163 -49.22 -3.70 1.90
C LEU A 163 -50.19 -4.75 1.36
N ARG A 164 -49.85 -6.05 1.42
CA ARG A 164 -50.78 -7.13 1.00
C ARG A 164 -52.00 -7.19 1.87
N ILE A 165 -51.90 -6.99 3.18
CA ILE A 165 -53.00 -6.95 4.11
C ILE A 165 -53.93 -5.74 3.80
N ALA A 166 -53.35 -4.55 3.66
CA ALA A 166 -54.09 -3.33 3.35
C ALA A 166 -54.87 -3.43 2.04
N ARG A 167 -54.30 -4.06 0.99
CA ARG A 167 -54.98 -4.28 -0.30
C ARG A 167 -56.11 -5.30 -0.24
N LYS A 168 -56.17 -6.17 0.77
CA LYS A 168 -57.26 -7.15 0.94
C LYS A 168 -58.43 -6.59 1.73
N VAL A 169 -58.22 -5.48 2.43
CA VAL A 169 -59.24 -4.84 3.30
C VAL A 169 -59.90 -3.63 2.60
N ALA A 170 -59.29 -3.12 1.54
CA ALA A 170 -59.84 -2.09 0.67
C ALA A 170 -60.66 -2.70 -0.49
#